data_50b67c8c0c085deecb477d948d9fb11e
#
_entry.id   50b67c8c0c085deecb477d948d9fb11e
#
_cell.length_a   1.000
_cell.length_b   1.000
_cell.length_c   1.000
_cell.angle_alpha   90.00
_cell.angle_beta   90.00
_cell.angle_gamma   90.00
#
_symmetry.space_group_name_H-M   'P 1'
#
loop_
_entity.id
_entity.type
_entity.pdbx_description
1 polymer ?
#
loop_
_entity_poly.entity_id
_entity_poly.type
_entity_poly.pdbx_seq_one_letter_code
_entity_poly.pdbx_strand_id
1 'polypeptide(L)'
;MHVSLRPLEDGDLDAIYEQGTDPESIRMAAFIPPNWTDRAAFLARMSRLRADPSVSNRVIDVDGAIAGTIASFRIDDQLEVTYWVDRAQWGKGIATEALRMLLAETAERPVHARAASDNVGSLRVLEKAGFRRVGVDRGFAGGRGEEIEETILRLD
;
A
#
# COMPACT_ATOMS: atom_id res chain seq x y z
N MET A 1 -8.62 10.54 -17.21
CA MET A 1 -8.21 10.28 -15.83
C MET A 1 -6.75 10.68 -15.66
N HIS A 2 -6.50 11.63 -14.78
CA HIS A 2 -5.14 12.09 -14.50
C HIS A 2 -4.73 11.64 -13.09
N VAL A 3 -3.74 10.78 -13.01
CA VAL A 3 -3.17 10.27 -11.75
C VAL A 3 -1.90 11.05 -11.43
N SER A 4 -1.78 11.52 -10.20
CA SER A 4 -0.56 12.14 -9.71
C SER A 4 -0.28 11.70 -8.28
N LEU A 5 0.97 11.83 -7.85
CA LEU A 5 1.38 11.59 -6.47
C LEU A 5 1.76 12.91 -5.85
N ARG A 6 1.25 13.19 -4.65
CA ARG A 6 1.57 14.40 -3.92
C ARG A 6 1.85 14.11 -2.45
N PRO A 7 2.53 15.02 -1.75
CA PRO A 7 2.75 14.87 -0.32
C PRO A 7 1.43 14.76 0.44
N LEU A 8 1.46 13.99 1.53
CA LEU A 8 0.32 13.81 2.41
C LEU A 8 0.21 15.02 3.34
N GLU A 9 -0.98 15.57 3.47
CA GLU A 9 -1.27 16.72 4.31
C GLU A 9 -2.27 16.36 5.41
N ASP A 10 -2.36 17.17 6.46
CA ASP A 10 -3.28 16.92 7.57
C ASP A 10 -4.73 16.81 7.12
N GLY A 11 -5.13 17.64 6.14
CA GLY A 11 -6.48 17.61 5.59
C GLY A 11 -6.86 16.33 4.85
N ASP A 12 -5.89 15.46 4.55
CA ASP A 12 -6.13 14.19 3.86
C ASP A 12 -6.47 13.05 4.82
N LEU A 13 -6.18 13.21 6.11
CA LEU A 13 -6.22 12.10 7.07
C LEU A 13 -7.61 11.50 7.24
N ASP A 14 -8.67 12.31 7.22
CA ASP A 14 -10.03 11.79 7.36
C ASP A 14 -10.40 10.86 6.21
N ALA A 15 -10.12 11.26 4.98
CA ALA A 15 -10.40 10.42 3.80
C ALA A 15 -9.56 9.15 3.79
N ILE A 16 -8.28 9.25 4.16
CA ILE A 16 -7.39 8.08 4.24
C ILE A 16 -7.89 7.11 5.30
N TYR A 17 -8.31 7.62 6.46
CA TYR A 17 -8.86 6.78 7.52
C TYR A 17 -10.13 6.06 7.06
N GLU A 18 -11.06 6.77 6.43
CA GLU A 18 -12.30 6.16 5.92
C GLU A 18 -12.02 5.08 4.88
N GLN A 19 -11.12 5.35 3.94
CA GLN A 19 -10.74 4.37 2.93
C GLN A 19 -10.06 3.15 3.55
N GLY A 20 -9.23 3.38 4.57
CA GLY A 20 -8.50 2.31 5.26
C GLY A 20 -9.36 1.45 6.18
N THR A 21 -10.54 1.90 6.56
CA THR A 21 -11.43 1.17 7.45
C THR A 21 -12.61 0.48 6.73
N ASP A 22 -12.63 0.54 5.40
CA ASP A 22 -13.60 -0.21 4.60
C ASP A 22 -13.42 -1.72 4.82
N PRO A 23 -14.47 -2.45 5.23
CA PRO A 23 -14.33 -3.87 5.57
C PRO A 23 -13.79 -4.76 4.45
N GLU A 24 -14.20 -4.54 3.22
CA GLU A 24 -13.73 -5.34 2.09
C GLU A 24 -12.26 -5.03 1.77
N SER A 25 -11.85 -3.77 1.87
CA SER A 25 -10.46 -3.36 1.70
C SER A 25 -9.56 -4.01 2.75
N ILE A 26 -10.03 -4.04 4.01
CA ILE A 26 -9.31 -4.71 5.10
C ILE A 26 -9.17 -6.21 4.82
N ARG A 27 -10.25 -6.85 4.38
CA ARG A 27 -10.22 -8.28 4.05
C ARG A 27 -9.21 -8.58 2.94
N MET A 28 -9.19 -7.76 1.89
CA MET A 28 -8.26 -7.95 0.78
C MET A 28 -6.81 -7.67 1.15
N ALA A 29 -6.56 -6.61 1.92
CA ALA A 29 -5.22 -6.30 2.40
C ALA A 29 -4.70 -7.39 3.37
N ALA A 30 -5.59 -7.94 4.16
CA ALA A 30 -5.37 -9.06 5.07
C ALA A 30 -4.37 -8.78 6.20
N PHE A 31 -3.12 -8.46 5.89
CA PHE A 31 -2.03 -8.29 6.87
C PHE A 31 -1.99 -6.85 7.39
N ILE A 32 -2.90 -6.55 8.32
CA ILE A 32 -2.98 -5.23 8.96
C ILE A 32 -2.52 -5.35 10.42
N PRO A 33 -1.91 -4.29 10.99
CA PRO A 33 -1.50 -4.31 12.38
C PRO A 33 -2.71 -4.27 13.34
N PRO A 34 -2.53 -4.67 14.61
CA PRO A 34 -3.55 -4.48 15.64
C PRO A 34 -3.98 -3.02 15.74
N ASN A 35 -5.23 -2.78 16.15
CA ASN A 35 -5.80 -1.44 16.30
C ASN A 35 -5.87 -0.64 14.99
N TRP A 36 -5.94 -1.33 13.88
CA TRP A 36 -6.00 -0.70 12.56
C TRP A 36 -7.16 0.29 12.43
N THR A 37 -8.34 -0.07 12.97
CA THR A 37 -9.55 0.76 12.88
C THR A 37 -9.69 1.77 14.01
N ASP A 38 -8.80 1.75 15.00
CA ASP A 38 -8.80 2.75 16.07
C ASP A 38 -8.24 4.07 15.55
N ARG A 39 -9.03 5.15 15.65
CA ARG A 39 -8.65 6.44 15.08
C ARG A 39 -7.42 7.04 15.75
N ALA A 40 -7.29 6.94 17.06
CA ALA A 40 -6.13 7.48 17.76
C ALA A 40 -4.85 6.73 17.35
N ALA A 41 -4.92 5.40 17.22
CA ALA A 41 -3.81 4.60 16.74
C ALA A 41 -3.44 4.94 15.29
N PHE A 42 -4.43 5.19 14.44
CA PHE A 42 -4.22 5.65 13.06
C PHE A 42 -3.47 6.97 13.03
N LEU A 43 -3.92 7.97 13.79
CA LEU A 43 -3.28 9.29 13.81
C LEU A 43 -1.84 9.21 14.32
N ALA A 44 -1.59 8.39 15.36
CA ALA A 44 -0.24 8.18 15.88
C ALA A 44 0.67 7.53 14.84
N ARG A 45 0.16 6.54 14.09
CA ARG A 45 0.90 5.88 13.01
C ARG A 45 1.23 6.85 11.87
N MET A 46 0.27 7.66 11.45
CA MET A 46 0.50 8.66 10.41
C MET A 46 1.55 9.68 10.81
N SER A 47 1.49 10.17 12.04
CA SER A 47 2.46 11.10 12.58
C SER A 47 3.89 10.50 12.55
N ARG A 48 4.02 9.25 12.98
CA ARG A 48 5.29 8.52 13.02
C ARG A 48 5.87 8.34 11.62
N LEU A 49 5.04 7.92 10.66
CA LEU A 49 5.47 7.69 9.27
C LEU A 49 5.88 9.00 8.59
N ARG A 50 5.15 10.08 8.84
CA ARG A 50 5.46 11.40 8.24
C ARG A 50 6.74 12.00 8.81
N ALA A 51 7.10 11.65 10.02
CA ALA A 51 8.34 12.12 10.66
C ALA A 51 9.57 11.31 10.27
N ASP A 52 9.40 10.12 9.70
CA ASP A 52 10.49 9.22 9.33
C ASP A 52 11.05 9.58 7.95
N PRO A 53 12.30 10.07 7.85
CA PRO A 53 12.88 10.46 6.57
C PRO A 53 13.14 9.28 5.61
N SER A 54 13.15 8.05 6.12
CA SER A 54 13.31 6.84 5.29
C SER A 54 12.01 6.39 4.63
N VAL A 55 10.88 6.98 5.00
CA VAL A 55 9.55 6.65 4.47
C VAL A 55 9.11 7.71 3.48
N SER A 56 8.73 7.29 2.26
CA SER A 56 8.03 8.13 1.31
C SER A 56 6.55 7.74 1.33
N ASN A 57 5.69 8.62 1.80
CA ASN A 57 4.25 8.37 1.88
C ASN A 57 3.51 9.44 1.09
N ARG A 58 2.81 9.03 0.04
CA ARG A 58 2.16 9.94 -0.91
C ARG A 58 0.67 9.66 -1.01
N VAL A 59 -0.08 10.72 -1.26
CA VAL A 59 -1.48 10.60 -1.68
C VAL A 59 -1.52 10.29 -3.17
N ILE A 60 -2.34 9.32 -3.54
CA ILE A 60 -2.69 9.08 -4.95
C ILE A 60 -3.86 10.01 -5.27
N ASP A 61 -3.60 11.01 -6.07
CA ASP A 61 -4.58 12.00 -6.49
C ASP A 61 -5.07 11.66 -7.89
N VAL A 62 -6.39 11.57 -8.05
CA VAL A 62 -7.01 11.32 -9.35
C VAL A 62 -7.98 12.45 -9.62
N ASP A 63 -7.62 13.31 -10.57
CA ASP A 63 -8.45 14.46 -10.98
C ASP A 63 -8.85 15.35 -9.79
N GLY A 64 -7.95 15.54 -8.82
CA GLY A 64 -8.19 16.36 -7.63
C GLY A 64 -8.81 15.65 -6.45
N ALA A 65 -9.15 14.37 -6.57
CA ALA A 65 -9.73 13.58 -5.49
C ALA A 65 -8.71 12.57 -4.92
N ILE A 66 -8.81 12.27 -3.64
CA ILE A 66 -7.96 11.29 -2.97
C ILE A 66 -8.46 9.89 -3.33
N ALA A 67 -7.68 9.17 -4.14
CA ALA A 67 -8.00 7.79 -4.54
C ALA A 67 -7.33 6.73 -3.67
N GLY A 68 -6.36 7.14 -2.86
CA GLY A 68 -5.63 6.23 -1.99
C GLY A 68 -4.28 6.77 -1.58
N THR A 69 -3.42 5.87 -1.12
CA THR A 69 -2.04 6.19 -0.73
C THR A 69 -1.08 5.17 -1.30
N ILE A 70 0.17 5.58 -1.44
CA ILE A 70 1.26 4.69 -1.85
C ILE A 70 2.51 5.10 -1.07
N ALA A 71 3.30 4.12 -0.64
CA ALA A 71 4.47 4.38 0.18
C ALA A 71 5.62 3.45 -0.16
N SER A 72 6.83 3.94 0.09
CA SER A 72 8.02 3.12 0.17
C SER A 72 8.62 3.26 1.58
N PHE A 73 9.16 2.17 2.10
CA PHE A 73 9.70 2.10 3.45
C PHE A 73 10.75 0.98 3.51
N ARG A 74 11.43 0.85 4.66
CA ARG A 74 12.45 -0.17 4.83
C ARG A 74 12.08 -1.19 5.88
N ILE A 75 12.32 -2.46 5.56
CA ILE A 75 12.29 -3.57 6.50
C ILE A 75 13.62 -4.31 6.35
N ASP A 76 14.36 -4.46 7.46
CA ASP A 76 15.66 -5.15 7.46
C ASP A 76 16.60 -4.63 6.35
N ASP A 77 16.64 -3.31 6.21
CA ASP A 77 17.43 -2.61 5.19
C ASP A 77 17.05 -2.88 3.74
N GLN A 78 15.89 -3.50 3.52
CA GLN A 78 15.32 -3.72 2.18
C GLN A 78 14.24 -2.70 1.89
N LEU A 79 14.28 -2.14 0.68
CA LEU A 79 13.24 -1.21 0.23
C LEU A 79 11.98 -1.98 -0.15
N GLU A 80 10.86 -1.58 0.44
CA GLU A 80 9.55 -2.17 0.15
C GLU A 80 8.56 -1.10 -0.27
N VAL A 81 7.57 -1.50 -1.05
CA VAL A 81 6.46 -0.65 -1.48
C VAL A 81 5.14 -1.23 -1.03
N THR A 82 4.20 -0.35 -0.72
CA THR A 82 2.83 -0.71 -0.39
C THR A 82 1.87 0.35 -0.91
N TYR A 83 0.64 -0.02 -1.17
CA TYR A 83 -0.39 0.91 -1.64
C TYR A 83 -1.76 0.49 -1.13
N TRP A 84 -2.63 1.47 -1.05
CA TRP A 84 -4.02 1.29 -0.64
C TRP A 84 -4.90 2.16 -1.52
N VAL A 85 -5.79 1.54 -2.29
CA VAL A 85 -6.70 2.26 -3.19
C VAL A 85 -8.11 2.15 -2.67
N ASP A 86 -8.84 3.27 -2.65
CA ASP A 86 -10.24 3.32 -2.28
C ASP A 86 -11.01 2.26 -3.09
N ARG A 87 -11.82 1.46 -2.40
CA ARG A 87 -12.60 0.38 -3.04
C ARG A 87 -13.42 0.87 -4.22
N ALA A 88 -14.01 2.07 -4.12
CA ALA A 88 -14.79 2.66 -5.19
C ALA A 88 -13.97 2.91 -6.47
N GLN A 89 -12.65 2.90 -6.36
CA GLN A 89 -11.73 3.16 -7.47
C GLN A 89 -11.03 1.90 -8.00
N TRP A 90 -11.35 0.72 -7.47
CA TRP A 90 -10.74 -0.52 -7.93
C TRP A 90 -11.09 -0.81 -9.40
N GLY A 91 -10.18 -1.51 -10.08
CA GLY A 91 -10.39 -1.93 -11.47
C GLY A 91 -10.19 -0.86 -12.52
N LYS A 92 -9.66 0.31 -12.15
CA LYS A 92 -9.43 1.44 -13.07
C LYS A 92 -7.96 1.64 -13.45
N GLY A 93 -7.07 0.78 -12.97
CA GLY A 93 -5.63 0.90 -13.25
C GLY A 93 -4.90 1.93 -12.41
N ILE A 94 -5.52 2.47 -11.38
CA ILE A 94 -4.93 3.53 -10.53
C ILE A 94 -3.70 3.03 -9.79
N ALA A 95 -3.77 1.86 -9.15
CA ALA A 95 -2.63 1.29 -8.43
C ALA A 95 -1.45 1.02 -9.37
N THR A 96 -1.71 0.50 -10.56
CA THR A 96 -0.69 0.26 -11.58
C THR A 96 0.04 1.54 -11.96
N GLU A 97 -0.71 2.61 -12.22
CA GLU A 97 -0.14 3.90 -12.60
C GLU A 97 0.63 4.54 -11.45
N ALA A 98 0.07 4.52 -10.24
CA ALA A 98 0.72 5.06 -9.04
C ALA A 98 2.04 4.34 -8.74
N LEU A 99 2.05 3.02 -8.83
CA LEU A 99 3.26 2.22 -8.61
C LEU A 99 4.33 2.53 -9.66
N ARG A 100 3.93 2.64 -10.92
CA ARG A 100 4.86 3.03 -12.00
C ARG A 100 5.51 4.38 -11.71
N MET A 101 4.73 5.35 -11.26
CA MET A 101 5.21 6.69 -10.93
C MET A 101 6.17 6.68 -9.75
N LEU A 102 5.85 5.94 -8.70
CA LEU A 102 6.72 5.82 -7.52
C LEU A 102 8.05 5.15 -7.89
N LEU A 103 8.02 4.09 -8.66
CA LEU A 103 9.23 3.39 -9.10
C LEU A 103 10.11 4.24 -10.01
N ALA A 104 9.52 5.15 -10.79
CA ALA A 104 10.27 6.07 -11.62
C ALA A 104 11.04 7.11 -10.81
N GLU A 105 10.60 7.40 -9.59
CA GLU A 105 11.28 8.34 -8.68
C GLU A 105 12.41 7.69 -7.90
N THR A 106 12.53 6.36 -7.95
CA THR A 106 13.47 5.60 -7.12
C THR A 106 14.41 4.79 -8.00
N ALA A 107 15.71 5.06 -7.90
CA ALA A 107 16.73 4.30 -8.64
C ALA A 107 17.17 3.02 -7.92
N GLU A 108 16.89 2.92 -6.62
CA GLU A 108 17.33 1.78 -5.81
C GLU A 108 16.66 0.48 -6.24
N ARG A 109 17.46 -0.57 -6.37
CA ARG A 109 17.01 -1.94 -6.63
C ARG A 109 17.81 -2.90 -5.74
N PRO A 110 17.27 -4.04 -5.32
CA PRO A 110 15.91 -4.51 -5.61
C PRO A 110 14.87 -3.78 -4.75
N VAL A 111 13.62 -3.81 -5.23
CA VAL A 111 12.44 -3.37 -4.48
C VAL A 111 11.59 -4.59 -4.17
N HIS A 112 11.09 -4.67 -2.95
CA HIS A 112 10.27 -5.80 -2.49
C HIS A 112 8.82 -5.37 -2.30
N ALA A 113 7.91 -6.32 -2.42
CA ALA A 113 6.50 -6.13 -2.11
C ALA A 113 5.90 -7.44 -1.63
N ARG A 114 4.81 -7.36 -0.89
CA ARG A 114 4.09 -8.51 -0.37
C ARG A 114 2.60 -8.34 -0.62
N ALA A 115 1.90 -9.45 -0.83
CA ALA A 115 0.45 -9.46 -0.93
C ALA A 115 -0.08 -10.82 -0.49
N ALA A 116 -1.27 -10.83 0.11
CA ALA A 116 -1.97 -12.10 0.37
C ALA A 116 -2.04 -12.87 -0.94
N SER A 117 -1.74 -14.18 -0.88
CA SER A 117 -1.62 -14.99 -2.10
C SER A 117 -2.93 -15.10 -2.89
N ASP A 118 -4.07 -14.85 -2.24
CA ASP A 118 -5.37 -14.80 -2.89
C ASP A 118 -5.79 -13.39 -3.35
N ASN A 119 -4.97 -12.38 -3.11
CA ASN A 119 -5.22 -11.03 -3.60
C ASN A 119 -4.73 -10.90 -5.05
N VAL A 120 -5.49 -11.46 -5.97
CA VAL A 120 -5.15 -11.54 -7.39
C VAL A 120 -4.94 -10.15 -7.99
N GLY A 121 -5.76 -9.18 -7.59
CA GLY A 121 -5.64 -7.80 -8.10
C GLY A 121 -4.30 -7.18 -7.77
N SER A 122 -3.84 -7.30 -6.53
CA SER A 122 -2.54 -6.76 -6.11
C SER A 122 -1.38 -7.48 -6.78
N LEU A 123 -1.46 -8.81 -6.89
CA LEU A 123 -0.42 -9.59 -7.57
C LEU A 123 -0.28 -9.16 -9.04
N ARG A 124 -1.40 -8.90 -9.72
CA ARG A 124 -1.37 -8.41 -11.11
C ARG A 124 -0.74 -7.02 -11.23
N VAL A 125 -1.06 -6.12 -10.32
CA VAL A 125 -0.46 -4.77 -10.30
C VAL A 125 1.05 -4.87 -10.20
N LEU A 126 1.54 -5.68 -9.27
CA LEU A 126 2.97 -5.86 -9.04
C LEU A 126 3.65 -6.52 -10.24
N GLU A 127 3.06 -7.58 -10.78
CA GLU A 127 3.63 -8.29 -11.93
C GLU A 127 3.67 -7.41 -13.19
N LYS A 128 2.66 -6.56 -13.41
CA LYS A 128 2.67 -5.59 -14.51
C LYS A 128 3.79 -4.56 -14.37
N ALA A 129 4.18 -4.23 -13.15
CA ALA A 129 5.29 -3.31 -12.91
C ALA A 129 6.67 -3.98 -13.04
N GLY A 130 6.70 -5.29 -13.29
CA GLY A 130 7.94 -6.05 -13.46
C GLY A 130 8.37 -6.86 -12.25
N PHE A 131 7.61 -6.84 -11.17
CA PHE A 131 7.89 -7.68 -10.00
C PHE A 131 7.69 -9.14 -10.35
N ARG A 132 8.53 -10.01 -9.81
CA ARG A 132 8.39 -11.46 -9.95
C ARG A 132 8.21 -12.10 -8.57
N ARG A 133 7.48 -13.19 -8.52
CA ARG A 133 7.29 -13.94 -7.28
C ARG A 133 8.58 -14.65 -6.92
N VAL A 134 9.07 -14.43 -5.70
CA VAL A 134 10.33 -15.00 -5.23
C VAL A 134 10.16 -15.93 -4.04
N GLY A 135 9.00 -15.96 -3.42
CA GLY A 135 8.75 -16.83 -2.28
C GLY A 135 7.36 -16.65 -1.70
N VAL A 136 7.12 -17.41 -0.65
CA VAL A 136 5.89 -17.33 0.13
C VAL A 136 6.26 -17.32 1.61
N ASP A 137 5.38 -16.75 2.40
CA ASP A 137 5.43 -16.77 3.85
C ASP A 137 4.05 -17.11 4.37
N ARG A 138 3.93 -17.37 5.66
CA ARG A 138 2.65 -17.67 6.28
C ARG A 138 2.58 -16.98 7.62
N GLY A 139 1.51 -16.25 7.85
CA GLY A 139 1.37 -15.49 9.08
C GLY A 139 -0.08 -15.15 9.39
N PHE A 140 -0.30 -14.64 10.60
CA PHE A 140 -1.62 -14.22 11.04
C PHE A 140 -2.03 -12.94 10.31
N ALA A 141 -3.17 -13.00 9.64
CA ALA A 141 -3.76 -11.87 8.92
C ALA A 141 -4.87 -11.24 9.76
N GLY A 142 -4.62 -10.07 10.33
CA GLY A 142 -5.58 -9.36 11.16
C GLY A 142 -6.91 -9.07 10.46
N GLY A 143 -6.86 -8.85 9.15
CA GLY A 143 -8.05 -8.61 8.33
C GLY A 143 -8.86 -9.85 8.01
N ARG A 144 -8.33 -11.04 8.30
CA ARG A 144 -8.99 -12.33 8.08
C ARG A 144 -9.28 -13.06 9.39
N GLY A 145 -8.57 -12.72 10.47
CA GLY A 145 -8.69 -13.41 11.74
C GLY A 145 -8.10 -14.81 11.75
N GLU A 146 -7.20 -15.13 10.83
CA GLU A 146 -6.58 -16.45 10.70
C GLU A 146 -5.22 -16.36 10.03
N GLU A 147 -4.45 -17.44 10.09
CA GLU A 147 -3.21 -17.55 9.32
C GLU A 147 -3.51 -17.81 7.86
N ILE A 148 -2.85 -17.06 6.97
CA ILE A 148 -2.94 -17.26 5.53
C ILE A 148 -1.56 -17.15 4.89
N GLU A 149 -1.49 -17.56 3.62
CA GLU A 149 -0.27 -17.45 2.83
C GLU A 149 -0.12 -16.03 2.27
N GLU A 150 1.10 -15.53 2.31
CA GLU A 150 1.52 -14.26 1.73
C GLU A 150 2.55 -14.52 0.65
N THR A 151 2.38 -13.91 -0.52
CA THR A 151 3.34 -13.99 -1.62
C THR A 151 4.35 -12.86 -1.50
N ILE A 152 5.62 -13.19 -1.67
CA ILE A 152 6.73 -12.23 -1.65
C ILE A 152 7.17 -12.00 -3.08
N LEU A 153 7.30 -10.73 -3.49
CA LEU A 153 7.69 -10.36 -4.84
C LEU A 153 8.89 -9.41 -4.80
N ARG A 154 9.65 -9.41 -5.88
CA ARG A 154 10.85 -8.57 -5.99
C ARG A 154 11.00 -8.01 -7.40
N LEU A 155 11.39 -6.74 -7.47
CA LEU A 155 11.78 -6.06 -8.68
C LEU A 155 13.29 -5.81 -8.63
N ASP A 156 14.02 -6.44 -9.54
CA ASP A 156 15.47 -6.29 -9.64
C ASP A 156 15.86 -5.05 -10.42
#